data_52883c48d50cdaba0ba926b192ad906a
#
_entry.id   52883c48d50cdaba0ba926b192ad906a
#
_cell.length_a   1.000
_cell.length_b   1.000
_cell.length_c   1.000
_cell.angle_alpha   90.00
_cell.angle_beta   90.00
_cell.angle_gamma   90.00
#
_symmetry.space_group_name_H-M   'P 1'
#
loop_
_entity.id
_entity.type
_entity.pdbx_description
1 polymer ?
#
loop_
_entity_poly.entity_id
_entity_poly.type
_entity_poly.pdbx_seq_one_letter_code
_entity_poly.pdbx_strand_id
1 'polypeptide(L)'
;MKEEKEYHTRYLRAINNPMRRKILRSLIGGCKTITDIKSNTGLNTIILKWHLDILEYGFCVEKDTKSGNLVYKLTQEGEVVHYLDR
;
A
#
# COMPACT_ATOMS: atom_id res chain seq x y z
N MET A 1 16.22 -2.77 19.33
CA MET A 1 15.29 -3.64 20.05
C MET A 1 14.47 -4.45 19.10
N LYS A 2 13.97 -5.60 19.55
CA LYS A 2 13.23 -6.53 18.69
C LYS A 2 12.06 -5.88 17.94
N GLU A 3 11.27 -5.08 18.63
CA GLU A 3 10.08 -4.45 18.07
C GLU A 3 10.42 -3.44 16.99
N GLU A 4 11.45 -2.65 17.19
CA GLU A 4 11.90 -1.66 16.19
C GLU A 4 12.46 -2.34 14.95
N LYS A 5 13.23 -3.41 15.12
CA LYS A 5 13.76 -4.19 14.01
C LYS A 5 12.64 -4.83 13.21
N GLU A 6 11.66 -5.39 13.89
CA GLU A 6 10.52 -6.02 13.24
C GLU A 6 9.70 -5.00 12.46
N TYR A 7 9.41 -3.85 13.06
CA TYR A 7 8.73 -2.75 12.40
C TYR A 7 9.47 -2.33 11.14
N HIS A 8 10.76 -2.08 11.28
CA HIS A 8 11.60 -1.61 10.17
C HIS A 8 11.67 -2.64 9.05
N THR A 9 11.81 -3.92 9.39
CA THR A 9 11.86 -5.01 8.42
C THR A 9 10.55 -5.12 7.64
N ARG A 10 9.43 -5.03 8.33
CA ARG A 10 8.10 -5.09 7.71
C ARG A 10 7.89 -3.90 6.77
N TYR A 11 8.29 -2.72 7.21
CA TYR A 11 8.19 -1.50 6.43
C TYR A 11 9.05 -1.59 5.16
N LEU A 12 10.33 -1.96 5.30
CA LEU A 12 11.23 -2.08 4.16
C LEU A 12 10.75 -3.12 3.15
N ARG A 13 10.24 -4.24 3.64
CA ARG A 13 9.68 -5.27 2.75
C ARG A 13 8.53 -4.70 1.93
N ALA A 14 7.65 -3.94 2.56
CA ALA A 14 6.51 -3.34 1.87
C ALA A 14 6.96 -2.36 0.78
N ILE A 15 7.92 -1.51 1.10
CA ILE A 15 8.38 -0.43 0.22
C ILE A 15 9.31 -0.94 -0.89
N ASN A 16 10.13 -1.96 -0.62
CA ASN A 16 11.15 -2.43 -1.57
C ASN A 16 10.58 -3.36 -2.64
N ASN A 17 9.55 -2.90 -3.33
CA ASN A 17 8.95 -3.66 -4.43
C ASN A 17 8.33 -2.67 -5.42
N PRO A 18 8.73 -2.70 -6.69
CA PRO A 18 8.21 -1.75 -7.69
C PRO A 18 6.69 -1.78 -7.85
N MET A 19 6.09 -2.97 -7.77
CA MET A 19 4.63 -3.10 -7.90
C MET A 19 3.91 -2.49 -6.69
N ARG A 20 4.44 -2.70 -5.49
CA ARG A 20 3.86 -2.10 -4.30
C ARG A 20 4.02 -0.58 -4.31
N ARG A 21 5.15 -0.06 -4.78
CA ARG A 21 5.31 1.38 -4.95
C ARG A 21 4.31 1.95 -5.97
N LYS A 22 4.03 1.19 -7.03
CA LYS A 22 3.02 1.57 -8.02
C LYS A 22 1.63 1.66 -7.39
N ILE A 23 1.28 0.71 -6.52
CA ILE A 23 0.02 0.75 -5.77
C ILE A 23 -0.06 1.99 -4.89
N LEU A 24 1.01 2.31 -4.18
CA LEU A 24 1.05 3.50 -3.32
C LEU A 24 0.88 4.78 -4.14
N ARG A 25 1.51 4.88 -5.31
CA ARG A 25 1.32 6.02 -6.21
C ARG A 25 -0.11 6.11 -6.72
N SER A 26 -0.76 4.97 -6.94
CA SER A 26 -2.17 4.91 -7.32
C SER A 26 -3.04 5.54 -6.23
N LEU A 27 -2.77 5.23 -4.95
CA LEU A 27 -3.47 5.83 -3.82
C LEU A 27 -3.23 7.35 -3.74
N ILE A 28 -2.01 7.79 -3.97
CA ILE A 28 -1.68 9.21 -4.04
C ILE A 28 -2.52 9.90 -5.12
N GLY A 29 -2.71 9.24 -6.25
CA GLY A 29 -3.51 9.75 -7.35
C GLY A 29 -5.02 9.75 -7.13
N GLY A 30 -5.48 9.30 -5.97
CA GLY A 30 -6.89 9.35 -5.60
C GLY A 30 -7.63 8.02 -5.68
N CYS A 31 -6.98 6.95 -6.13
CA CYS A 31 -7.60 5.62 -6.12
C CYS A 31 -7.75 5.16 -4.67
N LYS A 32 -8.91 4.60 -4.33
CA LYS A 32 -9.21 4.17 -2.96
C LYS A 32 -9.74 2.75 -2.88
N THR A 33 -10.47 2.30 -3.88
CA THR A 33 -11.07 0.97 -3.90
C THR A 33 -10.18 -0.01 -4.65
N ILE A 34 -10.40 -1.30 -4.39
CA ILE A 34 -9.69 -2.35 -5.14
C ILE A 34 -9.93 -2.20 -6.64
N THR A 35 -11.16 -1.89 -7.04
CA THR A 35 -11.51 -1.68 -8.44
C THR A 35 -10.69 -0.56 -9.07
N ASP A 36 -10.59 0.58 -8.38
CA ASP A 36 -9.83 1.74 -8.87
C ASP A 36 -8.35 1.40 -8.99
N ILE A 37 -7.79 0.79 -7.96
CA ILE A 37 -6.36 0.44 -7.95
C ILE A 37 -6.06 -0.58 -9.03
N LYS A 38 -6.93 -1.57 -9.20
CA LYS A 38 -6.81 -2.58 -10.24
C LYS A 38 -6.79 -1.94 -11.63
N SER A 39 -7.73 -1.03 -11.90
CA SER A 39 -7.80 -0.33 -13.18
C SER A 39 -6.55 0.49 -13.45
N ASN A 40 -6.02 1.14 -12.43
CA ASN A 40 -4.85 2.02 -12.55
C ASN A 40 -3.55 1.25 -12.68
N THR A 41 -3.42 0.10 -11.98
CA THR A 41 -2.17 -0.66 -11.95
C THR A 41 -2.11 -1.80 -12.98
N GLY A 42 -3.26 -2.28 -13.44
CA GLY A 42 -3.34 -3.44 -14.32
C GLY A 42 -3.15 -4.77 -13.62
N LEU A 43 -3.04 -4.80 -12.29
CA LEU A 43 -2.86 -6.03 -11.53
C LEU A 43 -4.20 -6.76 -11.39
N ASN A 44 -4.15 -8.12 -11.40
CA ASN A 44 -5.37 -8.87 -11.12
C ASN A 44 -5.70 -8.80 -9.62
N THR A 45 -6.95 -9.12 -9.28
CA THR A 45 -7.47 -8.96 -7.93
C THR A 45 -6.69 -9.76 -6.88
N ILE A 46 -6.30 -10.99 -7.21
CA ILE A 46 -5.59 -11.86 -6.25
C ILE A 46 -4.21 -11.29 -5.93
N ILE A 47 -3.46 -10.92 -6.97
CA ILE A 47 -2.12 -10.34 -6.81
C ILE A 47 -2.21 -9.00 -6.10
N LEU A 48 -3.18 -8.17 -6.47
CA LEU A 48 -3.37 -6.86 -5.84
C LEU A 48 -3.66 -7.00 -4.34
N LYS A 49 -4.57 -7.89 -3.96
CA LYS A 49 -4.89 -8.12 -2.54
C LYS A 49 -3.68 -8.61 -1.77
N TRP A 50 -2.87 -9.49 -2.37
CA TRP A 50 -1.66 -9.99 -1.75
C TRP A 50 -0.68 -8.85 -1.46
N HIS A 51 -0.47 -7.96 -2.42
CA HIS A 51 0.39 -6.79 -2.22
C HIS A 51 -0.18 -5.82 -1.20
N LEU A 52 -1.50 -5.60 -1.21
CA LEU A 52 -2.15 -4.72 -0.23
C LEU A 52 -2.01 -5.25 1.20
N ASP A 53 -2.08 -6.57 1.37
CA ASP A 53 -1.86 -7.18 2.68
C ASP A 53 -0.44 -6.93 3.20
N ILE A 54 0.54 -7.03 2.31
CA ILE A 54 1.94 -6.74 2.66
C ILE A 54 2.12 -5.26 3.01
N LEU A 55 1.48 -4.38 2.23
CA LEU A 55 1.53 -2.94 2.49
C LEU A 55 0.86 -2.57 3.81
N GLU A 56 -0.25 -3.21 4.14
CA GLU A 56 -0.92 -3.00 5.42
C GLU A 56 -0.06 -3.50 6.58
N TYR A 57 0.49 -4.69 6.43
CA TYR A 57 1.38 -5.28 7.43
C TYR A 57 2.66 -4.44 7.61
N GLY A 58 3.09 -3.75 6.57
CA GLY A 58 4.24 -2.84 6.59
C GLY A 58 3.91 -1.40 6.95
N PHE A 59 2.70 -1.13 7.44
CA PHE A 59 2.25 0.19 7.92
C PHE A 59 2.11 1.26 6.84
N CYS A 60 2.12 0.86 5.56
CA CYS A 60 2.07 1.81 4.45
C CYS A 60 0.66 2.20 4.04
N VAL A 61 -0.31 1.30 4.29
CA VAL A 61 -1.73 1.55 4.00
C VAL A 61 -2.58 1.07 5.17
N GLU A 62 -3.79 1.59 5.27
CA GLU A 62 -4.78 1.12 6.23
C GLU A 62 -6.13 0.96 5.53
N LYS A 63 -6.95 0.05 6.05
CA LYS A 63 -8.29 -0.18 5.55
C LYS A 63 -9.30 0.68 6.30
N ASP A 64 -10.32 1.14 5.57
CA ASP A 64 -11.43 1.87 6.15
C ASP A 64 -12.74 1.33 5.55
N THR A 65 -13.66 0.94 6.42
CA THR A 65 -14.97 0.40 6.01
C THR A 65 -16.14 1.24 6.55
N LYS A 66 -15.87 2.44 7.03
CA LYS A 66 -16.88 3.29 7.70
C LYS A 66 -18.11 3.59 6.85
N SER A 67 -17.92 3.68 5.54
CA SER A 67 -19.02 3.99 4.61
C SER A 67 -19.70 2.74 4.06
N GLY A 68 -19.42 1.57 4.62
CA GLY A 68 -19.94 0.30 4.11
C GLY A 68 -19.16 -0.30 2.96
N ASN A 69 -18.25 0.47 2.36
CA ASN A 69 -17.37 0.02 1.28
C ASN A 69 -15.94 -0.02 1.76
N LEU A 70 -15.20 -1.03 1.33
CA LEU A 70 -13.79 -1.14 1.65
C LEU A 70 -12.98 -0.13 0.83
N VAL A 71 -12.29 0.77 1.51
CA VAL A 71 -11.35 1.68 0.89
C VAL A 71 -10.00 1.56 1.57
N TYR A 72 -8.94 1.87 0.84
CA TYR A 72 -7.58 1.90 1.35
C TYR A 72 -7.10 3.33 1.44
N LYS A 73 -6.38 3.64 2.48
CA LYS A 73 -5.80 4.96 2.71
C LYS A 73 -4.29 4.86 2.85
N LEU A 74 -3.61 5.82 2.28
CA LEU A 74 -2.16 5.93 2.44
C LEU A 74 -1.87 6.45 3.85
N THR A 75 -0.95 5.79 4.54
CA THR A 75 -0.46 6.24 5.84
C THR A 75 0.68 7.23 5.64
N GLN A 76 1.13 7.84 6.75
CA GLN A 76 2.32 8.69 6.72
C GLN A 76 3.54 7.91 6.25
N GLU A 77 3.68 6.67 6.70
CA GLU A 77 4.78 5.78 6.27
C GLU A 77 4.73 5.51 4.78
N GLY A 78 3.54 5.33 4.23
CA GLY A 78 3.35 5.09 2.79
C GLY A 78 3.68 6.29 1.92
N GLU A 79 3.62 7.49 2.48
CA GLU A 79 3.91 8.72 1.74
C GLU A 79 5.36 8.82 1.28
N VAL A 80 6.24 8.01 1.83
CA VAL A 80 7.65 7.96 1.43
C VAL A 80 7.81 7.69 -0.07
N VAL A 81 6.81 7.06 -0.69
CA VAL A 81 6.85 6.76 -2.12
C VAL A 81 7.03 8.02 -2.99
N HIS A 82 6.64 9.21 -2.49
CA HIS A 82 6.88 10.47 -3.17
C HIS A 82 8.36 10.73 -3.43
N TYR A 83 9.23 10.16 -2.61
CA TYR A 83 10.67 10.37 -2.68
C TYR A 83 11.41 9.21 -3.32
N LEU A 84 10.69 8.15 -3.67
CA LEU A 84 11.24 6.98 -4.34
C LEU A 84 10.92 7.05 -5.83
N ASP A 85 11.73 6.41 -6.64
CA ASP A 85 11.48 6.31 -8.09
C ASP A 85 11.36 7.69 -8.77
N ARG A 86 12.18 8.63 -8.37
CA ARG A 86 12.26 9.92 -9.01
C ARG A 86 12.98 9.87 -10.35
#